data_75a4e6df2e8451f4d266cb8f11a09152
#
_entry.id   75a4e6df2e8451f4d266cb8f11a09152
#
_cell.length_a   1.000
_cell.length_b   1.000
_cell.length_c   1.000
_cell.angle_alpha   90.00
_cell.angle_beta   90.00
_cell.angle_gamma   90.00
#
_symmetry.space_group_name_H-M   'P 1'
#
loop_
_entity.id
_entity.type
_entity.pdbx_description
1 polymer ?
#
loop_
_entity_poly.entity_id
_entity_poly.type
_entity_poly.pdbx_seq_one_letter_code
_entity_poly.pdbx_strand_id
1 'polypeptide(L)'
;MEEFAFKPAFLLPYFNHPARIAELVSALAPIAPVLIVDDGSDEASKSALKGLAAQIYTRAQNGGKGAAVCDGLAWAKELEFTHAFQIDADFQHDVGGCEEFLALAAKQPAALICAAPVYDESAPKSRLHGRKIMNFWCVVNTLSHRIKDAMCGFRIYPLEGIVPLLSRTKSRRMSFDAEILILAVRAGLEIKWLDLAVRYEAGGVSHFAPFRDNFGISLMHARLFCGLPLWLAKRALERACDKFKKRDLQDVSQQSADEILQGLAGQNLCGGARRDGRKGTKEEMDGGADEKAGTEKCGDNAAAQSSLVKASQQSAAAKDGRDG
;
A
#
# COMPACT_ATOMS: atom_id res chain seq x y z
N MET A 1 -18.67 7.80 0.17
CA MET A 1 -17.39 7.08 -0.01
C MET A 1 -16.79 7.66 -1.28
N GLU A 2 -15.70 8.42 -1.17
CA GLU A 2 -14.95 8.81 -2.37
C GLU A 2 -14.44 7.53 -3.03
N GLU A 3 -14.76 7.37 -4.30
CA GLU A 3 -14.31 6.27 -5.11
C GLU A 3 -12.78 6.34 -5.21
N PHE A 4 -12.09 5.31 -4.74
CA PHE A 4 -10.63 5.27 -4.79
C PHE A 4 -10.19 5.29 -6.26
N ALA A 5 -9.70 6.43 -6.72
CA ALA A 5 -9.25 6.59 -8.09
C ALA A 5 -7.93 5.82 -8.29
N PHE A 6 -7.98 4.67 -8.96
CA PHE A 6 -6.79 3.91 -9.34
C PHE A 6 -6.02 4.65 -10.45
N LYS A 7 -4.86 5.21 -10.11
CA LYS A 7 -3.99 5.96 -11.02
C LYS A 7 -2.59 5.32 -11.03
N PRO A 8 -2.35 4.28 -11.84
CA PRO A 8 -1.04 3.65 -11.94
C PRO A 8 -0.12 4.40 -12.89
N ALA A 9 1.21 4.28 -12.68
CA ALA A 9 2.23 4.63 -13.65
C ALA A 9 3.27 3.52 -13.74
N PHE A 10 3.85 3.30 -14.91
CA PHE A 10 5.04 2.45 -15.03
C PHE A 10 6.27 3.19 -14.50
N LEU A 11 7.15 2.47 -13.81
CA LEU A 11 8.41 2.98 -13.27
C LEU A 11 9.57 2.15 -13.82
N LEU A 12 10.40 2.77 -14.64
CA LEU A 12 11.53 2.13 -15.30
C LEU A 12 12.84 2.68 -14.72
N PRO A 13 13.54 1.94 -13.82
CA PRO A 13 14.91 2.28 -13.46
C PRO A 13 15.83 2.02 -14.66
N TYR A 14 16.57 3.04 -15.08
CA TYR A 14 17.37 3.01 -16.29
C TYR A 14 18.82 3.38 -15.99
N PHE A 15 19.77 2.62 -16.54
CA PHE A 15 21.20 2.93 -16.52
C PHE A 15 21.93 2.25 -17.65
N ASN A 16 22.47 3.04 -18.58
CA ASN A 16 23.31 2.59 -19.72
C ASN A 16 22.70 1.38 -20.48
N HIS A 17 21.40 1.44 -20.81
CA HIS A 17 20.69 0.35 -21.45
C HIS A 17 19.84 0.84 -22.65
N PRO A 18 20.47 1.46 -23.69
CA PRO A 18 19.72 2.14 -24.76
C PRO A 18 19.04 1.18 -25.74
N ALA A 19 19.43 -0.09 -25.79
CA ALA A 19 19.11 -0.99 -26.90
C ALA A 19 17.60 -1.20 -27.12
N ARG A 20 16.78 -1.32 -26.04
CA ARG A 20 15.36 -1.67 -26.17
C ARG A 20 14.42 -0.72 -25.43
N ILE A 21 14.93 0.38 -24.89
CA ILE A 21 14.12 1.30 -24.07
C ILE A 21 12.97 1.94 -24.89
N ALA A 22 13.21 2.27 -26.14
CA ALA A 22 12.19 2.85 -27.02
C ALA A 22 11.06 1.85 -27.32
N GLU A 23 11.40 0.59 -27.56
CA GLU A 23 10.43 -0.50 -27.75
C GLU A 23 9.59 -0.72 -26.49
N LEU A 24 10.25 -0.77 -25.33
CA LEU A 24 9.57 -0.94 -24.04
C LEU A 24 8.59 0.20 -23.77
N VAL A 25 9.03 1.45 -23.92
CA VAL A 25 8.16 2.62 -23.72
C VAL A 25 6.99 2.61 -24.71
N SER A 26 7.21 2.25 -25.97
CA SER A 26 6.15 2.17 -26.98
C SER A 26 5.10 1.12 -26.65
N ALA A 27 5.49 0.03 -26.01
CA ALA A 27 4.58 -1.01 -25.56
C ALA A 27 3.78 -0.60 -24.29
N LEU A 28 4.37 0.17 -23.38
CA LEU A 28 3.78 0.52 -22.10
C LEU A 28 2.96 1.81 -22.14
N ALA A 29 3.35 2.81 -22.92
CA ALA A 29 2.72 4.12 -22.95
C ALA A 29 1.22 4.12 -23.33
N PRO A 30 0.71 3.20 -24.19
CA PRO A 30 -0.73 3.09 -24.42
C PRO A 30 -1.54 2.59 -23.23
N ILE A 31 -0.90 1.90 -22.26
CA ILE A 31 -1.56 1.28 -21.11
C ILE A 31 -1.64 2.26 -19.93
N ALA A 32 -0.53 2.92 -19.59
CA ALA A 32 -0.45 3.88 -18.50
C ALA A 32 0.76 4.83 -18.69
N PRO A 33 0.79 6.00 -18.00
CA PRO A 33 1.94 6.90 -18.02
C PRO A 33 3.24 6.18 -17.64
N VAL A 34 4.34 6.54 -18.33
CA VAL A 34 5.66 5.94 -18.12
C VAL A 34 6.58 6.96 -17.47
N LEU A 35 7.18 6.57 -16.35
CA LEU A 35 8.20 7.30 -15.59
C LEU A 35 9.54 6.58 -15.74
N ILE A 36 10.56 7.26 -16.24
CA ILE A 36 11.91 6.72 -16.34
C ILE A 36 12.79 7.45 -15.33
N VAL A 37 13.50 6.68 -14.50
CA VAL A 37 14.54 7.22 -13.62
C VAL A 37 15.89 6.84 -14.17
N ASP A 38 16.55 7.78 -14.82
CA ASP A 38 17.90 7.66 -15.33
C ASP A 38 18.91 7.81 -14.18
N ASP A 39 19.58 6.71 -13.83
CA ASP A 39 20.55 6.64 -12.73
C ASP A 39 21.94 7.17 -13.13
N GLY A 40 21.99 8.31 -13.83
CA GLY A 40 23.24 8.95 -14.21
C GLY A 40 23.95 8.22 -15.35
N SER A 41 23.22 7.90 -16.41
CA SER A 41 23.76 7.26 -17.62
C SER A 41 24.73 8.18 -18.39
N ASP A 42 25.50 7.58 -19.31
CA ASP A 42 26.32 8.30 -20.28
C ASP A 42 25.45 9.06 -21.31
N GLU A 43 26.06 9.97 -22.07
CA GLU A 43 25.37 10.83 -23.02
C GLU A 43 24.73 10.06 -24.18
N ALA A 44 25.31 8.94 -24.59
CA ALA A 44 24.75 8.09 -25.64
C ALA A 44 23.43 7.45 -25.17
N SER A 45 23.43 6.93 -23.96
CA SER A 45 22.26 6.31 -23.32
C SER A 45 21.19 7.34 -22.98
N LYS A 46 21.54 8.56 -22.54
CA LYS A 46 20.59 9.66 -22.33
C LYS A 46 19.96 10.11 -23.66
N SER A 47 20.73 10.08 -24.74
CA SER A 47 20.20 10.43 -26.07
C SER A 47 19.10 9.48 -26.52
N ALA A 48 19.15 8.20 -26.14
CA ALA A 48 18.11 7.22 -26.44
C ALA A 48 16.79 7.48 -25.71
N LEU A 49 16.78 8.32 -24.67
CA LEU A 49 15.58 8.70 -23.94
C LEU A 49 14.84 9.89 -24.58
N LYS A 50 15.49 10.62 -25.51
CA LYS A 50 14.90 11.82 -26.13
C LYS A 50 13.72 11.44 -27.02
N GLY A 51 12.60 12.16 -26.86
CA GLY A 51 11.41 11.98 -27.69
C GLY A 51 10.56 10.76 -27.35
N LEU A 52 10.90 10.01 -26.28
CA LEU A 52 10.05 8.92 -25.81
C LEU A 52 8.77 9.47 -25.16
N ALA A 53 7.69 8.73 -25.26
CA ALA A 53 6.41 9.02 -24.60
C ALA A 53 6.50 8.70 -23.08
N ALA A 54 7.43 9.35 -22.38
CA ALA A 54 7.73 9.12 -20.97
C ALA A 54 8.16 10.41 -20.28
N GLN A 55 7.90 10.52 -18.98
CA GLN A 55 8.54 11.53 -18.14
C GLN A 55 9.88 10.99 -17.64
N ILE A 56 10.91 11.82 -17.62
CA ILE A 56 12.28 11.42 -17.30
C ILE A 56 12.79 12.22 -16.10
N TYR A 57 13.20 11.50 -15.06
CA TYR A 57 13.95 12.05 -13.94
C TYR A 57 15.40 11.58 -14.03
N THR A 58 16.35 12.51 -14.18
CA THR A 58 17.78 12.19 -14.29
C THR A 58 18.48 12.49 -12.98
N ARG A 59 19.11 11.46 -12.40
CA ARG A 59 19.96 11.57 -11.22
C ARG A 59 21.34 12.12 -11.61
N ALA A 60 21.92 12.96 -10.75
CA ALA A 60 23.22 13.56 -11.03
C ALA A 60 24.36 12.55 -11.15
N GLN A 61 24.26 11.40 -10.45
CA GLN A 61 25.26 10.33 -10.46
C GLN A 61 24.62 8.98 -10.20
N ASN A 62 25.28 7.91 -10.65
CA ASN A 62 24.85 6.55 -10.40
C ASN A 62 24.84 6.21 -8.92
N GLY A 63 23.67 5.84 -8.41
CA GLY A 63 23.45 5.36 -7.03
C GLY A 63 23.08 3.89 -6.96
N GLY A 64 22.80 3.26 -8.11
CA GLY A 64 22.35 1.90 -8.27
C GLY A 64 20.83 1.75 -8.38
N LYS A 65 20.39 0.60 -8.92
CA LYS A 65 18.98 0.29 -9.19
C LYS A 65 18.04 0.66 -8.03
N GLY A 66 18.40 0.24 -6.80
CA GLY A 66 17.56 0.52 -5.63
C GLY A 66 17.43 2.00 -5.30
N ALA A 67 18.46 2.82 -5.59
CA ALA A 67 18.37 4.26 -5.43
C ALA A 67 17.43 4.87 -6.47
N ALA A 68 17.55 4.45 -7.74
CA ALA A 68 16.65 4.90 -8.80
C ALA A 68 15.19 4.53 -8.53
N VAL A 69 14.95 3.31 -8.03
CA VAL A 69 13.58 2.89 -7.66
C VAL A 69 13.04 3.69 -6.46
N CYS A 70 13.85 3.94 -5.42
CA CYS A 70 13.43 4.77 -4.30
C CYS A 70 13.01 6.19 -4.75
N ASP A 71 13.86 6.84 -5.55
CA ASP A 71 13.58 8.18 -6.06
C ASP A 71 12.34 8.17 -6.97
N GLY A 72 12.20 7.14 -7.81
CA GLY A 72 11.05 6.99 -8.69
C GLY A 72 9.73 6.74 -7.96
N LEU A 73 9.73 5.95 -6.88
CA LEU A 73 8.54 5.72 -6.05
C LEU A 73 8.11 7.01 -5.32
N ALA A 74 9.08 7.78 -4.80
CA ALA A 74 8.80 9.07 -4.18
C ALA A 74 8.26 10.06 -5.21
N TRP A 75 8.90 10.17 -6.37
CA TRP A 75 8.49 11.02 -7.47
C TRP A 75 7.10 10.66 -8.02
N ALA A 76 6.79 9.37 -8.20
CA ALA A 76 5.46 8.93 -8.59
C ALA A 76 4.38 9.37 -7.58
N LYS A 77 4.69 9.35 -6.27
CA LYS A 77 3.78 9.86 -5.24
C LYS A 77 3.59 11.38 -5.32
N GLU A 78 4.66 12.15 -5.58
CA GLU A 78 4.61 13.60 -5.79
C GLU A 78 3.76 13.98 -7.02
N LEU A 79 3.75 13.13 -8.06
CA LEU A 79 2.91 13.26 -9.24
C LEU A 79 1.47 12.75 -9.04
N GLU A 80 1.08 12.47 -7.80
CA GLU A 80 -0.27 12.03 -7.40
C GLU A 80 -0.71 10.70 -8.04
N PHE A 81 0.23 9.85 -8.45
CA PHE A 81 -0.08 8.46 -8.77
C PHE A 81 -0.38 7.68 -7.49
N THR A 82 -1.23 6.66 -7.60
CA THR A 82 -1.57 5.79 -6.48
C THR A 82 -0.71 4.54 -6.44
N HIS A 83 -0.26 4.10 -7.62
CA HIS A 83 0.55 2.90 -7.80
C HIS A 83 1.69 3.15 -8.76
N ALA A 84 2.84 2.52 -8.49
CA ALA A 84 3.97 2.49 -9.41
C ALA A 84 4.27 1.04 -9.80
N PHE A 85 4.26 0.76 -11.10
CA PHE A 85 4.57 -0.54 -11.65
C PHE A 85 6.03 -0.57 -12.11
N GLN A 86 6.92 -1.08 -11.27
CA GLN A 86 8.32 -1.26 -11.63
C GLN A 86 8.46 -2.35 -12.68
N ILE A 87 9.20 -2.03 -13.74
CA ILE A 87 9.64 -2.96 -14.78
C ILE A 87 11.11 -2.66 -15.08
N ASP A 88 11.94 -3.70 -15.17
CA ASP A 88 13.35 -3.54 -15.51
C ASP A 88 13.50 -3.18 -17.00
N ALA A 89 14.43 -2.27 -17.31
CA ALA A 89 14.61 -1.70 -18.67
C ALA A 89 15.23 -2.69 -19.67
N ASP A 90 15.56 -3.91 -19.24
CA ASP A 90 16.19 -4.96 -20.09
C ASP A 90 15.21 -5.73 -20.98
N PHE A 91 13.90 -5.45 -20.83
CA PHE A 91 12.83 -6.09 -21.60
C PHE A 91 12.82 -7.63 -21.54
N GLN A 92 13.31 -8.21 -20.42
CA GLN A 92 13.31 -9.67 -20.21
C GLN A 92 11.94 -10.20 -19.75
N HIS A 93 11.03 -9.33 -19.35
CA HIS A 93 9.69 -9.69 -18.92
C HIS A 93 8.69 -9.53 -20.07
N ASP A 94 7.75 -10.45 -20.15
CA ASP A 94 6.62 -10.33 -21.08
C ASP A 94 5.68 -9.21 -20.60
N VAL A 95 5.68 -8.09 -21.33
CA VAL A 95 4.80 -6.95 -21.04
C VAL A 95 3.33 -7.23 -21.37
N GLY A 96 3.01 -8.29 -22.13
CA GLY A 96 1.65 -8.72 -22.39
C GLY A 96 0.86 -9.08 -21.11
N GLY A 97 1.55 -9.42 -20.02
CA GLY A 97 0.93 -9.68 -18.72
C GLY A 97 0.60 -8.43 -17.90
N CYS A 98 1.02 -7.22 -18.31
CA CYS A 98 0.85 -6.01 -17.51
C CYS A 98 -0.61 -5.72 -17.14
N GLU A 99 -1.55 -5.97 -18.03
CA GLU A 99 -2.98 -5.70 -17.81
C GLU A 99 -3.55 -6.56 -16.67
N GLU A 100 -3.14 -7.83 -16.57
CA GLU A 100 -3.57 -8.71 -15.49
C GLU A 100 -3.07 -8.22 -14.12
N PHE A 101 -1.80 -7.77 -14.05
CA PHE A 101 -1.22 -7.18 -12.84
C PHE A 101 -1.96 -5.92 -12.44
N LEU A 102 -2.23 -5.02 -13.39
CA LEU A 102 -2.98 -3.78 -13.14
C LEU A 102 -4.42 -4.06 -12.69
N ALA A 103 -5.10 -5.02 -13.32
CA ALA A 103 -6.44 -5.42 -12.92
C ALA A 103 -6.49 -5.98 -11.48
N LEU A 104 -5.47 -6.76 -11.08
CA LEU A 104 -5.37 -7.24 -9.70
C LEU A 104 -5.07 -6.10 -8.72
N ALA A 105 -4.19 -5.17 -9.07
CA ALA A 105 -3.88 -4.00 -8.25
C ALA A 105 -5.10 -3.09 -8.05
N ALA A 106 -5.90 -2.87 -9.08
CA ALA A 106 -7.15 -2.12 -8.99
C ALA A 106 -8.18 -2.79 -8.05
N LYS A 107 -8.26 -4.13 -8.06
CA LYS A 107 -9.13 -4.89 -7.16
C LYS A 107 -8.62 -4.93 -5.72
N GLN A 108 -7.33 -4.78 -5.51
CA GLN A 108 -6.65 -4.88 -4.21
C GLN A 108 -5.66 -3.73 -4.01
N PRO A 109 -6.16 -2.48 -3.90
CA PRO A 109 -5.32 -1.28 -3.99
C PRO A 109 -4.32 -1.10 -2.84
N ALA A 110 -4.50 -1.79 -1.72
CA ALA A 110 -3.54 -1.76 -0.62
C ALA A 110 -2.48 -2.89 -0.70
N ALA A 111 -2.61 -3.83 -1.65
CA ALA A 111 -1.69 -4.94 -1.77
C ALA A 111 -0.49 -4.62 -2.69
N LEU A 112 0.67 -5.13 -2.33
CA LEU A 112 1.85 -5.17 -3.20
C LEU A 112 1.71 -6.36 -4.15
N ILE A 113 1.64 -6.10 -5.46
CA ILE A 113 1.50 -7.15 -6.47
C ILE A 113 2.89 -7.48 -7.02
N CYS A 114 3.27 -8.75 -6.97
CA CYS A 114 4.59 -9.21 -7.37
C CYS A 114 4.50 -10.34 -8.40
N ALA A 115 5.43 -10.37 -9.33
CA ALA A 115 5.60 -11.49 -10.22
C ALA A 115 6.30 -12.66 -9.50
N ALA A 116 5.75 -13.87 -9.67
CA ALA A 116 6.40 -15.13 -9.36
C ALA A 116 6.99 -15.67 -10.68
N PRO A 117 8.30 -15.53 -10.90
CA PRO A 117 8.88 -15.90 -12.18
C PRO A 117 8.85 -17.41 -12.38
N VAL A 118 8.28 -17.84 -13.51
CA VAL A 118 8.30 -19.21 -13.98
C VAL A 118 9.42 -19.34 -15.01
N TYR A 119 10.42 -20.12 -14.67
CA TYR A 119 11.61 -20.28 -15.50
C TYR A 119 11.49 -21.51 -16.39
N ASP A 120 11.91 -21.37 -17.63
CA ASP A 120 12.13 -22.48 -18.54
C ASP A 120 13.55 -23.08 -18.39
N GLU A 121 13.89 -24.01 -19.27
CA GLU A 121 15.20 -24.71 -19.26
C GLU A 121 16.39 -23.77 -19.58
N SER A 122 16.14 -22.55 -20.09
CA SER A 122 17.18 -21.56 -20.40
C SER A 122 17.79 -20.91 -19.15
N ALA A 123 17.15 -21.05 -17.99
CA ALA A 123 17.57 -20.40 -16.77
C ALA A 123 18.87 -21.01 -16.19
N PRO A 124 19.93 -20.21 -15.96
CA PRO A 124 21.17 -20.72 -15.39
C PRO A 124 20.97 -21.30 -13.98
N LYS A 125 21.43 -22.55 -13.75
CA LYS A 125 21.26 -23.24 -12.45
C LYS A 125 21.84 -22.44 -11.27
N SER A 126 22.94 -21.70 -11.48
CA SER A 126 23.53 -20.83 -10.45
C SER A 126 22.60 -19.71 -10.00
N ARG A 127 21.83 -19.10 -10.93
CA ARG A 127 20.83 -18.08 -10.60
C ARG A 127 19.67 -18.66 -9.81
N LEU A 128 19.19 -19.85 -10.19
CA LEU A 128 18.13 -20.55 -9.45
C LEU A 128 18.56 -20.89 -8.02
N HIS A 129 19.82 -21.32 -7.85
CA HIS A 129 20.36 -21.62 -6.51
C HIS A 129 20.48 -20.34 -5.65
N GLY A 130 21.01 -19.26 -6.22
CA GLY A 130 21.08 -17.96 -5.53
C GLY A 130 19.71 -17.46 -5.06
N ARG A 131 18.65 -17.63 -5.88
CA ARG A 131 17.27 -17.28 -5.51
C ARG A 131 16.74 -18.10 -4.32
N LYS A 132 17.05 -19.41 -4.27
CA LYS A 132 16.64 -20.26 -3.13
C LYS A 132 17.28 -19.78 -1.82
N ILE A 133 18.57 -19.43 -1.86
CA ILE A 133 19.30 -18.88 -0.69
C ILE A 133 18.66 -17.54 -0.27
N MET A 134 18.40 -16.66 -1.23
CA MET A 134 17.76 -15.38 -0.97
C MET A 134 16.39 -15.57 -0.30
N ASN A 135 15.52 -16.41 -0.87
CA ASN A 135 14.19 -16.66 -0.34
C ASN A 135 14.24 -17.30 1.06
N PHE A 136 15.19 -18.19 1.32
CA PHE A 136 15.42 -18.71 2.68
C PHE A 136 15.69 -17.58 3.68
N TRP A 137 16.59 -16.67 3.36
CA TRP A 137 16.89 -15.53 4.24
C TRP A 137 15.71 -14.55 4.37
N CYS A 138 14.88 -14.44 3.34
CA CYS A 138 13.62 -13.68 3.45
C CYS A 138 12.66 -14.32 4.47
N VAL A 139 12.54 -15.66 4.47
CA VAL A 139 11.74 -16.38 5.47
C VAL A 139 12.30 -16.15 6.88
N VAL A 140 13.62 -16.27 7.08
CA VAL A 140 14.27 -16.00 8.37
C VAL A 140 13.98 -14.57 8.85
N ASN A 141 14.12 -13.58 7.96
CA ASN A 141 13.93 -12.17 8.31
C ASN A 141 12.47 -11.75 8.50
N THR A 142 11.51 -12.49 7.97
CA THR A 142 10.07 -12.17 8.10
C THR A 142 9.32 -13.11 9.02
N LEU A 143 9.92 -14.26 9.38
CA LEU A 143 9.27 -15.39 10.04
C LEU A 143 8.00 -15.83 9.28
N SER A 144 8.06 -15.78 7.95
CA SER A 144 6.91 -16.01 7.08
C SER A 144 7.32 -16.49 5.69
N HIS A 145 6.52 -17.35 5.09
CA HIS A 145 6.66 -17.84 3.72
C HIS A 145 5.93 -16.97 2.66
N ARG A 146 5.55 -15.73 3.01
CA ARG A 146 4.78 -14.84 2.11
C ARG A 146 5.58 -14.34 0.91
N ILE A 147 6.91 -14.37 0.95
CA ILE A 147 7.78 -13.97 -0.16
C ILE A 147 8.13 -15.21 -0.98
N LYS A 148 7.63 -15.27 -2.23
CA LYS A 148 7.93 -16.36 -3.18
C LYS A 148 9.21 -16.10 -3.96
N ASP A 149 9.44 -14.83 -4.38
CA ASP A 149 10.65 -14.39 -5.06
C ASP A 149 11.03 -12.97 -4.65
N ALA A 150 12.25 -12.79 -4.15
CA ALA A 150 12.73 -11.51 -3.67
C ALA A 150 13.57 -10.74 -4.70
N MET A 151 13.85 -11.30 -5.88
CA MET A 151 14.78 -10.72 -6.85
C MET A 151 14.10 -10.25 -8.15
N CYS A 152 12.84 -10.64 -8.39
CA CYS A 152 12.12 -10.18 -9.57
C CYS A 152 11.69 -8.73 -9.38
N GLY A 153 12.07 -7.85 -10.33
CA GLY A 153 11.74 -6.42 -10.31
C GLY A 153 10.37 -6.08 -10.90
N PHE A 154 9.61 -7.07 -11.35
CA PHE A 154 8.28 -6.85 -11.93
C PHE A 154 7.23 -6.78 -10.82
N ARG A 155 6.89 -5.55 -10.38
CA ARG A 155 6.08 -5.33 -9.17
C ARG A 155 5.24 -4.06 -9.26
N ILE A 156 4.01 -4.12 -8.75
CA ILE A 156 3.17 -2.94 -8.53
C ILE A 156 3.18 -2.59 -7.04
N TYR A 157 3.69 -1.40 -6.76
CA TYR A 157 3.79 -0.86 -5.41
C TYR A 157 2.59 0.05 -5.10
N PRO A 158 1.78 -0.22 -4.06
CA PRO A 158 0.84 0.75 -3.53
C PRO A 158 1.61 1.87 -2.82
N LEU A 159 1.65 3.06 -3.43
CA LEU A 159 2.53 4.16 -2.98
C LEU A 159 2.23 4.62 -1.55
N GLU A 160 0.97 4.59 -1.14
CA GLU A 160 0.55 4.93 0.22
C GLU A 160 1.24 4.04 1.28
N GLY A 161 1.32 2.73 1.00
CA GLY A 161 1.93 1.77 1.93
C GLY A 161 3.45 1.68 1.82
N ILE A 162 4.01 1.96 0.65
CA ILE A 162 5.44 1.73 0.36
C ILE A 162 6.31 2.96 0.61
N VAL A 163 5.86 4.18 0.23
CA VAL A 163 6.67 5.40 0.35
C VAL A 163 7.14 5.64 1.80
N PRO A 164 6.32 5.44 2.85
CA PRO A 164 6.79 5.56 4.23
C PRO A 164 7.92 4.60 4.61
N LEU A 165 8.06 3.47 3.90
CA LEU A 165 9.10 2.48 4.16
C LEU A 165 10.45 2.85 3.54
N LEU A 166 10.47 3.75 2.55
CA LEU A 166 11.70 4.14 1.84
C LEU A 166 12.74 4.78 2.77
N SER A 167 12.31 5.53 3.78
CA SER A 167 13.19 6.11 4.80
C SER A 167 13.93 5.05 5.64
N ARG A 168 13.37 3.84 5.75
CA ARG A 168 13.93 2.71 6.50
C ARG A 168 14.83 1.83 5.63
N THR A 169 14.73 1.97 4.29
CA THR A 169 15.49 1.19 3.32
C THR A 169 16.93 1.70 3.24
N LYS A 170 17.90 0.84 3.45
CA LYS A 170 19.33 1.17 3.41
C LYS A 170 20.00 0.69 2.12
N SER A 171 19.46 -0.33 1.47
CA SER A 171 19.98 -0.86 0.20
C SER A 171 19.73 0.12 -0.94
N ARG A 172 20.76 0.35 -1.74
CA ARG A 172 20.70 1.27 -2.90
C ARG A 172 20.94 0.57 -4.23
N ARG A 173 21.35 -0.70 -4.20
CA ARG A 173 21.67 -1.51 -5.38
C ARG A 173 20.74 -2.74 -5.46
N MET A 174 21.25 -3.89 -5.91
CA MET A 174 20.48 -5.12 -6.15
C MET A 174 19.82 -5.71 -4.90
N SER A 175 20.34 -5.42 -3.69
CA SER A 175 19.72 -5.85 -2.43
C SER A 175 18.41 -5.11 -2.08
N PHE A 176 18.10 -4.01 -2.77
CA PHE A 176 16.88 -3.23 -2.53
C PHE A 176 15.61 -4.05 -2.72
N ASP A 177 15.54 -4.83 -3.82
CA ASP A 177 14.36 -5.61 -4.17
C ASP A 177 13.95 -6.59 -3.07
N ALA A 178 14.92 -7.18 -2.37
CA ALA A 178 14.66 -8.05 -1.22
C ALA A 178 14.35 -7.24 0.04
N GLU A 179 15.08 -6.15 0.31
CA GLU A 179 14.89 -5.35 1.51
C GLU A 179 13.49 -4.75 1.58
N ILE A 180 13.02 -4.15 0.48
CA ILE A 180 11.69 -3.50 0.47
C ILE A 180 10.56 -4.51 0.68
N LEU A 181 10.67 -5.74 0.13
CA LEU A 181 9.71 -6.82 0.40
C LEU A 181 9.69 -7.25 1.86
N ILE A 182 10.88 -7.43 2.46
CA ILE A 182 10.98 -7.78 3.88
C ILE A 182 10.35 -6.69 4.74
N LEU A 183 10.63 -5.42 4.43
CA LEU A 183 10.06 -4.28 5.16
C LEU A 183 8.53 -4.20 4.96
N ALA A 184 8.02 -4.45 3.75
CA ALA A 184 6.58 -4.49 3.47
C ALA A 184 5.88 -5.60 4.27
N VAL A 185 6.44 -6.83 4.31
CA VAL A 185 5.90 -7.92 5.15
C VAL A 185 5.93 -7.55 6.62
N ARG A 186 7.03 -6.95 7.10
CA ARG A 186 7.18 -6.51 8.50
C ARG A 186 6.21 -5.39 8.86
N ALA A 187 5.85 -4.53 7.90
CA ALA A 187 4.84 -3.49 8.06
C ALA A 187 3.40 -4.02 7.97
N GLY A 188 3.21 -5.29 7.61
CA GLY A 188 1.90 -5.91 7.52
C GLY A 188 1.21 -5.77 6.15
N LEU A 189 1.89 -5.22 5.14
CA LEU A 189 1.32 -5.14 3.79
C LEU A 189 0.99 -6.53 3.25
N GLU A 190 -0.13 -6.64 2.57
CA GLU A 190 -0.48 -7.85 1.85
C GLU A 190 0.37 -7.95 0.58
N ILE A 191 0.84 -9.16 0.24
CA ILE A 191 1.55 -9.43 -1.00
C ILE A 191 0.76 -10.44 -1.80
N LYS A 192 0.48 -10.11 -3.06
CA LYS A 192 -0.15 -11.00 -4.04
C LYS A 192 0.85 -11.37 -5.11
N TRP A 193 0.75 -12.58 -5.60
CA TRP A 193 1.66 -13.15 -6.57
C TRP A 193 0.90 -13.59 -7.80
N LEU A 194 1.39 -13.17 -8.97
CA LEU A 194 0.98 -13.67 -10.27
C LEU A 194 2.18 -14.35 -10.92
N ASP A 195 1.93 -15.46 -11.57
CA ASP A 195 2.96 -16.17 -12.32
C ASP A 195 3.34 -15.38 -13.56
N LEU A 196 4.64 -15.27 -13.85
CA LEU A 196 5.17 -14.54 -15.00
C LEU A 196 6.23 -15.40 -15.68
N ALA A 197 6.01 -15.72 -16.95
CA ALA A 197 7.01 -16.41 -17.75
C ALA A 197 8.24 -15.50 -17.95
N VAL A 198 9.42 -16.01 -17.64
CA VAL A 198 10.70 -15.30 -17.83
C VAL A 198 11.57 -16.11 -18.76
N ARG A 199 11.99 -15.48 -19.86
CA ARG A 199 12.94 -16.06 -20.82
C ARG A 199 14.27 -15.36 -20.71
N TYR A 200 15.36 -16.13 -20.63
CA TYR A 200 16.70 -15.58 -20.67
C TYR A 200 17.19 -15.54 -22.11
N GLU A 201 17.39 -14.33 -22.63
CA GLU A 201 18.04 -14.16 -23.93
C GLU A 201 19.57 -14.37 -23.80
N ALA A 202 20.15 -15.12 -24.73
CA ALA A 202 21.59 -15.29 -24.81
C ALA A 202 22.25 -13.95 -25.14
N GLY A 203 23.20 -13.51 -24.32
CA GLY A 203 23.92 -12.24 -24.52
C GLY A 203 23.33 -11.02 -23.81
N GLY A 204 22.31 -11.17 -22.99
CA GLY A 204 21.75 -10.06 -22.18
C GLY A 204 22.82 -9.47 -21.23
N VAL A 205 22.93 -8.12 -21.21
CA VAL A 205 23.84 -7.40 -20.34
C VAL A 205 23.33 -7.41 -18.91
N SER A 206 24.10 -8.00 -17.99
CA SER A 206 23.78 -7.99 -16.56
C SER A 206 24.67 -7.00 -15.82
N HIS A 207 24.07 -6.03 -15.14
CA HIS A 207 24.78 -5.10 -14.25
C HIS A 207 25.06 -5.67 -12.85
N PHE A 208 24.77 -6.95 -12.62
CA PHE A 208 25.06 -7.63 -11.37
C PHE A 208 26.56 -7.89 -11.21
N ALA A 209 27.17 -7.28 -10.19
CA ALA A 209 28.56 -7.48 -9.82
C ALA A 209 28.65 -8.55 -8.70
N PRO A 210 29.05 -9.81 -9.00
CA PRO A 210 28.83 -10.95 -8.11
C PRO A 210 29.40 -10.75 -6.69
N PHE A 211 30.64 -10.28 -6.56
CA PHE A 211 31.26 -10.08 -5.23
C PHE A 211 30.60 -8.95 -4.46
N ARG A 212 30.47 -7.76 -5.08
CA ARG A 212 29.93 -6.57 -4.44
C ARG A 212 28.45 -6.73 -4.08
N ASP A 213 27.66 -7.24 -5.01
CA ASP A 213 26.20 -7.32 -4.81
C ASP A 213 25.85 -8.47 -3.85
N ASN A 214 26.54 -9.63 -3.89
CA ASN A 214 26.37 -10.68 -2.89
C ASN A 214 26.80 -10.23 -1.48
N PHE A 215 27.89 -9.46 -1.37
CA PHE A 215 28.29 -8.87 -0.08
C PHE A 215 27.21 -7.91 0.44
N GLY A 216 26.71 -7.03 -0.44
CA GLY A 216 25.62 -6.11 -0.08
C GLY A 216 24.34 -6.82 0.36
N ILE A 217 23.96 -7.91 -0.34
CA ILE A 217 22.83 -8.77 0.00
C ILE A 217 23.04 -9.42 1.37
N SER A 218 24.23 -10.00 1.61
CA SER A 218 24.55 -10.65 2.89
C SER A 218 24.52 -9.65 4.05
N LEU A 219 25.09 -8.46 3.86
CA LEU A 219 25.08 -7.39 4.86
C LEU A 219 23.64 -6.90 5.15
N MET A 220 22.82 -6.78 4.13
CA MET A 220 21.40 -6.41 4.28
C MET A 220 20.67 -7.44 5.13
N HIS A 221 20.81 -8.75 4.82
CA HIS A 221 20.17 -9.80 5.61
C HIS A 221 20.67 -9.86 7.05
N ALA A 222 22.00 -9.74 7.27
CA ALA A 222 22.60 -9.71 8.61
C ALA A 222 22.03 -8.53 9.44
N ARG A 223 21.99 -7.33 8.85
CA ARG A 223 21.41 -6.15 9.51
C ARG A 223 19.95 -6.35 9.90
N LEU A 224 19.13 -6.86 8.97
CA LEU A 224 17.71 -7.12 9.22
C LEU A 224 17.52 -8.21 10.27
N PHE A 225 18.38 -9.23 10.26
CA PHE A 225 18.36 -10.31 11.26
C PHE A 225 18.71 -9.80 12.65
N CYS A 226 19.78 -9.01 12.79
CA CYS A 226 20.15 -8.37 14.06
C CYS A 226 19.05 -7.45 14.59
N GLY A 227 18.27 -6.81 13.69
CA GLY A 227 17.12 -5.99 14.07
C GLY A 227 15.82 -6.78 14.36
N LEU A 228 15.82 -8.09 14.16
CA LEU A 228 14.62 -8.93 14.30
C LEU A 228 14.05 -8.93 15.74
N PRO A 229 14.85 -9.06 16.83
CA PRO A 229 14.32 -9.02 18.19
C PRO A 229 13.61 -7.70 18.51
N LEU A 230 14.18 -6.58 18.08
CA LEU A 230 13.57 -5.27 18.30
C LEU A 230 12.25 -5.12 17.54
N TRP A 231 12.18 -5.61 16.30
CA TRP A 231 10.95 -5.62 15.53
C TRP A 231 9.88 -6.50 16.18
N LEU A 232 10.24 -7.69 16.70
CA LEU A 232 9.31 -8.58 17.40
C LEU A 232 8.77 -7.93 18.68
N ALA A 233 9.63 -7.31 19.48
CA ALA A 233 9.23 -6.59 20.67
C ALA A 233 8.25 -5.45 20.37
N LYS A 234 8.54 -4.64 19.34
CA LYS A 234 7.64 -3.58 18.89
C LYS A 234 6.28 -4.14 18.46
N ARG A 235 6.27 -5.20 17.66
CA ARG A 235 5.03 -5.84 17.20
C ARG A 235 4.22 -6.46 18.34
N ALA A 236 4.89 -7.02 19.36
CA ALA A 236 4.21 -7.53 20.56
C ALA A 236 3.54 -6.40 21.33
N LEU A 237 4.23 -5.27 21.49
CA LEU A 237 3.70 -4.08 22.16
C LEU A 237 2.50 -3.49 21.41
N GLU A 238 2.59 -3.34 20.09
CA GLU A 238 1.49 -2.88 19.23
C GLU A 238 0.24 -3.77 19.39
N ARG A 239 0.43 -5.10 19.35
CA ARG A 239 -0.67 -6.06 19.55
C ARG A 239 -1.27 -5.97 20.97
N ALA A 240 -0.46 -5.71 21.99
CA ALA A 240 -0.94 -5.52 23.36
C ALA A 240 -1.78 -4.24 23.45
N CYS A 241 -1.29 -3.12 22.89
CA CYS A 241 -2.03 -1.86 22.84
C CYS A 241 -3.38 -1.99 22.10
N ASP A 242 -3.41 -2.71 20.96
CA ASP A 242 -4.64 -2.92 20.20
C ASP A 242 -5.66 -3.77 21.00
N LYS A 243 -5.18 -4.76 21.77
CA LYS A 243 -6.05 -5.55 22.66
C LYS A 243 -6.65 -4.68 23.77
N PHE A 244 -5.85 -3.79 24.37
CA PHE A 244 -6.35 -2.86 25.40
C PHE A 244 -7.41 -1.93 24.82
N LYS A 245 -7.13 -1.30 23.67
CA LYS A 245 -8.11 -0.42 23.01
C LYS A 245 -9.43 -1.13 22.68
N LYS A 246 -9.36 -2.38 22.20
CA LYS A 246 -10.58 -3.16 21.92
C LYS A 246 -11.36 -3.47 23.18
N ARG A 247 -10.69 -3.76 24.29
CA ARG A 247 -11.30 -4.02 25.58
C ARG A 247 -12.01 -2.78 26.11
N ASP A 248 -11.32 -1.65 26.14
CA ASP A 248 -11.90 -0.36 26.56
C ASP A 248 -13.16 0.00 25.75
N LEU A 249 -13.12 -0.21 24.41
CA LEU A 249 -14.29 0.03 23.56
C LEU A 249 -15.45 -0.94 23.84
N GLN A 250 -15.17 -2.20 24.19
CA GLN A 250 -16.19 -3.16 24.59
C GLN A 250 -16.80 -2.81 25.94
N ASP A 251 -15.97 -2.43 26.90
CA ASP A 251 -16.43 -2.06 28.25
C ASP A 251 -17.31 -0.80 28.19
N VAL A 252 -16.93 0.22 27.39
CA VAL A 252 -17.75 1.43 27.16
C VAL A 252 -19.07 1.10 26.47
N SER A 253 -19.05 0.21 25.46
CA SER A 253 -20.28 -0.18 24.76
C SER A 253 -21.23 -0.98 25.66
N GLN A 254 -20.69 -1.83 26.52
CA GLN A 254 -21.45 -2.62 27.48
C GLN A 254 -22.09 -1.73 28.55
N GLN A 255 -21.31 -0.78 29.10
CA GLN A 255 -21.78 0.17 30.09
C GLN A 255 -22.91 1.07 29.54
N SER A 256 -22.79 1.54 28.29
CA SER A 256 -23.85 2.31 27.61
C SER A 256 -25.11 1.46 27.35
N ALA A 257 -24.98 0.18 27.04
CA ALA A 257 -26.11 -0.73 26.86
C ALA A 257 -26.84 -0.99 28.19
N ASP A 258 -26.09 -1.19 29.29
CA ASP A 258 -26.64 -1.42 30.62
C ASP A 258 -27.36 -0.16 31.17
N GLU A 259 -26.84 1.05 30.91
CA GLU A 259 -27.50 2.31 31.27
C GLU A 259 -28.82 2.50 30.52
N ILE A 260 -28.86 2.15 29.22
CA ILE A 260 -30.10 2.20 28.42
C ILE A 260 -31.11 1.20 28.94
N LEU A 261 -30.72 -0.03 29.27
CA LEU A 261 -31.60 -1.05 29.84
C LEU A 261 -32.14 -0.66 31.20
N GLN A 262 -31.31 -0.08 32.08
CA GLN A 262 -31.77 0.44 33.39
C GLN A 262 -32.72 1.62 33.24
N GLY A 263 -32.48 2.52 32.27
CA GLY A 263 -33.39 3.61 31.96
C GLY A 263 -34.78 3.14 31.48
N LEU A 264 -34.81 2.11 30.64
CA LEU A 264 -36.07 1.49 30.16
C LEU A 264 -36.82 0.73 31.26
N ALA A 265 -36.10 0.05 32.16
CA ALA A 265 -36.69 -0.65 33.30
C ALA A 265 -37.27 0.31 34.33
N GLY A 266 -36.64 1.48 34.56
CA GLY A 266 -37.13 2.53 35.43
C GLY A 266 -38.43 3.19 34.94
N GLN A 267 -38.62 3.31 33.64
CA GLN A 267 -39.83 3.88 33.04
C GLN A 267 -41.06 2.95 33.16
N ASN A 268 -40.86 1.63 33.22
CA ASN A 268 -41.94 0.66 33.37
C ASN A 268 -42.48 0.56 34.81
N LEU A 269 -41.76 1.04 35.82
CA LEU A 269 -42.20 1.03 37.21
C LEU A 269 -43.02 2.26 37.62
N CYS A 270 -43.06 3.36 36.83
CA CYS A 270 -43.86 4.54 37.12
C CYS A 270 -45.25 4.55 36.51
N GLY A 271 -45.61 3.52 35.69
CA GLY A 271 -46.90 3.42 34.98
C GLY A 271 -48.05 2.68 35.72
N GLY A 272 -47.81 2.21 36.97
CA GLY A 272 -48.72 1.29 37.65
C GLY A 272 -49.35 1.83 38.92
N ALA A 273 -50.03 3.00 38.93
CA ALA A 273 -50.94 3.39 40.01
C ALA A 273 -51.87 4.51 39.58
N ARG A 274 -53.00 4.18 39.01
CA ARG A 274 -54.30 4.87 39.20
C ARG A 274 -55.40 4.09 38.49
N ARG A 275 -55.96 3.11 39.15
CA ARG A 275 -57.37 2.69 38.92
C ARG A 275 -58.16 3.35 40.04
N ASP A 276 -58.93 4.34 39.64
CA ASP A 276 -60.09 4.73 40.44
C ASP A 276 -61.36 4.73 39.56
N GLY A 277 -62.35 4.05 40.08
CA GLY A 277 -63.55 3.72 39.34
C GLY A 277 -64.52 4.90 39.17
N ARG A 278 -65.24 4.91 38.05
CA ARG A 278 -66.63 5.36 38.01
C ARG A 278 -67.39 4.68 36.86
N LYS A 279 -68.57 4.20 37.24
CA LYS A 279 -69.62 3.61 36.42
C LYS A 279 -70.34 4.60 35.53
N GLY A 280 -70.87 4.09 34.41
CA GLY A 280 -72.12 4.52 33.76
C GLY A 280 -71.90 5.45 32.58
N THR A 281 -72.41 5.27 31.46
CA THR A 281 -73.64 4.89 30.86
C THR A 281 -73.45 4.80 29.34
N LYS A 282 -74.25 3.95 28.69
CA LYS A 282 -74.37 3.77 27.24
C LYS A 282 -74.91 5.05 26.62
N GLU A 283 -74.46 5.35 25.39
CA GLU A 283 -75.34 5.74 24.29
C GLU A 283 -74.61 5.61 22.96
N GLU A 284 -75.38 5.13 22.00
CA GLU A 284 -75.11 4.88 20.63
C GLU A 284 -74.98 6.15 19.81
N MET A 285 -74.30 6.07 18.70
CA MET A 285 -74.64 6.33 17.28
C MET A 285 -73.51 7.03 16.52
N ASP A 286 -73.08 6.32 15.55
CA ASP A 286 -73.18 6.53 14.09
C ASP A 286 -72.36 7.67 13.47
N GLY A 287 -71.67 7.31 12.42
CA GLY A 287 -71.59 8.13 11.21
C GLY A 287 -70.24 8.83 10.91
N GLY A 288 -69.66 8.39 9.84
CA GLY A 288 -69.11 9.36 8.89
C GLY A 288 -67.60 9.35 8.65
N ALA A 289 -67.26 8.93 7.48
CA ALA A 289 -66.00 9.04 6.76
C ALA A 289 -65.39 10.47 6.74
N ASP A 290 -64.10 10.57 6.64
CA ASP A 290 -63.30 11.12 5.52
C ASP A 290 -61.89 11.55 5.94
N GLU A 291 -60.95 10.95 5.23
CA GLU A 291 -59.76 11.54 4.57
C GLU A 291 -59.24 12.91 5.06
N LYS A 292 -57.97 12.96 5.49
CA LYS A 292 -56.91 13.70 4.79
C LYS A 292 -55.54 13.63 5.49
N ALA A 293 -54.55 13.49 4.64
CA ALA A 293 -53.12 13.59 4.83
C ALA A 293 -52.63 14.74 5.72
N GLY A 294 -51.57 14.50 6.46
CA GLY A 294 -50.77 15.50 7.14
C GLY A 294 -49.35 15.01 7.37
N THR A 295 -48.50 15.31 6.41
CA THR A 295 -47.04 15.23 6.52
C THR A 295 -46.56 16.22 7.58
N GLU A 296 -45.81 15.73 8.56
CA GLU A 296 -44.93 16.60 9.33
C GLU A 296 -43.50 16.09 9.38
N LYS A 297 -42.66 17.03 9.02
CA LYS A 297 -41.21 17.01 8.86
C LYS A 297 -40.51 16.67 10.17
N CYS A 298 -39.54 15.77 10.12
CA CYS A 298 -38.45 15.70 11.07
C CYS A 298 -37.28 16.49 10.47
N GLY A 299 -37.02 17.67 11.01
CA GLY A 299 -35.88 18.54 10.66
C GLY A 299 -34.80 18.47 11.72
N ASP A 300 -33.59 18.52 11.24
CA ASP A 300 -32.39 19.10 11.82
C ASP A 300 -31.75 18.49 13.08
N ASN A 301 -30.74 17.69 12.83
CA ASN A 301 -29.59 17.53 13.72
C ASN A 301 -28.25 17.51 12.95
N ALA A 302 -27.99 18.59 12.19
CA ALA A 302 -26.76 18.80 11.43
C ALA A 302 -25.84 19.90 12.01
N ALA A 303 -26.10 20.39 13.22
CA ALA A 303 -25.36 21.53 13.78
C ALA A 303 -24.28 21.15 14.83
N ALA A 304 -24.15 19.89 15.24
CA ALA A 304 -23.22 19.49 16.30
C ALA A 304 -21.88 18.92 15.84
N GLN A 305 -21.64 18.70 14.54
CA GLN A 305 -20.38 18.16 14.04
C GLN A 305 -19.40 19.19 13.44
N SER A 306 -19.79 20.44 13.32
CA SER A 306 -18.95 21.49 12.71
C SER A 306 -18.00 22.22 13.68
N SER A 307 -18.17 22.06 15.00
CA SER A 307 -17.36 22.77 16.00
C SER A 307 -16.09 22.02 16.48
N LEU A 308 -15.95 20.73 16.21
CA LEU A 308 -14.79 19.95 16.62
C LEU A 308 -13.62 19.92 15.60
N VAL A 309 -13.89 20.27 14.34
CA VAL A 309 -12.86 20.32 13.29
C VAL A 309 -12.10 21.66 13.28
N LYS A 310 -12.68 22.73 13.78
CA LYS A 310 -12.02 24.05 13.83
C LYS A 310 -11.05 24.25 15.00
N ALA A 311 -11.11 23.42 16.04
CA ALA A 311 -10.21 23.52 17.18
C ALA A 311 -8.85 22.80 16.97
N SER A 312 -8.74 21.88 16.02
CA SER A 312 -7.48 21.16 15.73
C SER A 312 -6.56 21.89 14.74
N GLN A 313 -7.08 22.84 13.96
CA GLN A 313 -6.30 23.61 12.98
C GLN A 313 -5.64 24.88 13.56
N GLN A 314 -6.08 25.39 14.70
CA GLN A 314 -5.46 26.55 15.35
C GLN A 314 -4.29 26.21 16.28
N SER A 315 -4.08 24.94 16.64
CA SER A 315 -2.94 24.53 17.48
C SER A 315 -1.65 24.23 16.70
N ALA A 316 -1.72 24.11 15.38
CA ALA A 316 -0.55 23.83 14.53
C ALA A 316 0.18 25.10 14.03
N ALA A 317 -0.47 26.27 14.07
CA ALA A 317 0.10 27.51 13.54
C ALA A 317 0.87 28.36 14.58
N ALA A 318 0.96 27.94 15.84
CA ALA A 318 1.57 28.70 16.93
C ALA A 318 2.95 28.19 17.39
N LYS A 319 3.61 27.30 16.65
CA LYS A 319 4.93 26.73 17.01
C LYS A 319 6.08 27.04 16.06
N ASP A 320 5.86 27.87 15.03
CA ASP A 320 6.93 28.23 14.09
C ASP A 320 7.19 29.75 14.13
N GLY A 321 7.74 30.20 15.24
CA GLY A 321 8.08 31.61 15.39
C GLY A 321 8.83 31.95 16.67
N ARG A 322 9.99 31.28 16.93
CA ARG A 322 11.08 31.76 17.80
C ARG A 322 12.27 30.83 17.61
N ASP A 323 13.22 31.27 16.84
CA ASP A 323 14.64 31.39 17.21
C ASP A 323 15.37 31.88 15.97
N GLY A 324 16.05 33.03 16.19
CA GLY A 324 16.79 33.80 15.20
C GLY A 324 18.17 33.23 14.85
#